data_59d9ab26b85f91b2b3a7c7150e847825
#
_entry.id   59d9ab26b85f91b2b3a7c7150e847825
#
_cell.length_a   1.000
_cell.length_b   1.000
_cell.length_c   1.000
_cell.angle_alpha   90.00
_cell.angle_beta   90.00
_cell.angle_gamma   90.00
#
_symmetry.space_group_name_H-M   'P 1'
#
loop_
_entity.id
_entity.type
_entity.pdbx_description
1 polymer ?
#
loop_
_entity_poly.entity_id
_entity_poly.type
_entity_poly.pdbx_seq_one_letter_code
_entity_poly.pdbx_strand_id
1 'polypeptide(L)'
;MNRIKTLTLLLMIILSVGISAQNPRSVFTDRPVDEAAIYFTPENFNVKTDGRMDVSDALQEALNRTKQKENGCGILFIPEGVYKLSKTIYIPSGVRIIGYGGKRPVFVLAKQAPGFQEVTRETAKGKYLFWFIGGGYRPGGRIGDANAGTFYSSMMNVDIRIEDGNPNASAIRAHFAQHCSISNVTIHVGKGRAGIVDAGNHLEN
;
A
#
# COMPACT_ATOMS: atom_id res chain seq x y z
N MET A 1 19.67 -32.96 -42.66
CA MET A 1 19.81 -31.58 -42.15
C MET A 1 18.53 -30.98 -41.57
N ASN A 2 17.35 -31.49 -41.86
CA ASN A 2 16.05 -30.90 -41.37
C ASN A 2 15.60 -31.39 -40.00
N ARG A 3 16.03 -32.54 -39.51
CA ARG A 3 15.59 -33.08 -38.18
C ARG A 3 16.21 -32.36 -36.99
N ILE A 4 17.43 -31.83 -37.13
CA ILE A 4 18.12 -31.09 -36.06
C ILE A 4 17.49 -29.72 -35.85
N LYS A 5 17.06 -29.04 -36.94
CA LYS A 5 16.37 -27.72 -36.85
C LYS A 5 15.01 -27.81 -36.16
N THR A 6 14.27 -28.90 -36.38
CA THR A 6 12.97 -29.13 -35.76
C THR A 6 13.09 -29.44 -34.28
N LEU A 7 14.13 -30.14 -33.85
CA LEU A 7 14.39 -30.43 -32.44
C LEU A 7 14.79 -29.18 -31.66
N THR A 8 15.60 -28.30 -32.26
CA THR A 8 16.01 -27.02 -31.64
C THR A 8 14.82 -26.06 -31.49
N LEU A 9 13.90 -26.04 -32.46
CA LEU A 9 12.71 -25.21 -32.38
C LEU A 9 11.72 -25.73 -31.31
N LEU A 10 11.60 -27.05 -31.16
CA LEU A 10 10.75 -27.66 -30.12
C LEU A 10 11.32 -27.42 -28.72
N LEU A 11 12.61 -27.40 -28.54
CA LEU A 11 13.29 -27.11 -27.27
C LEU A 11 13.13 -25.63 -26.86
N MET A 12 13.11 -24.69 -27.82
CA MET A 12 12.87 -23.27 -27.55
C MET A 12 11.41 -22.97 -27.14
N ILE A 13 10.43 -23.77 -27.58
CA ILE A 13 9.05 -23.60 -27.21
C ILE A 13 8.79 -24.09 -25.76
N ILE A 14 9.54 -25.06 -25.28
CA ILE A 14 9.38 -25.58 -23.91
C ILE A 14 10.01 -24.63 -22.86
N LEU A 15 10.95 -23.77 -23.24
CA LEU A 15 11.57 -22.79 -22.33
C LEU A 15 10.74 -21.51 -22.11
N SER A 16 9.61 -21.37 -22.78
CA SER A 16 8.65 -20.25 -22.57
C SER A 16 7.52 -20.57 -21.60
N VAL A 17 7.66 -21.61 -20.75
CA VAL A 17 6.78 -21.74 -19.58
C VAL A 17 7.10 -20.57 -18.65
N GLY A 18 6.30 -19.53 -18.77
CA GLY A 18 6.43 -18.34 -17.94
C GLY A 18 6.52 -18.74 -16.48
N ILE A 19 7.58 -18.34 -15.82
CA ILE A 19 7.64 -18.33 -14.37
C ILE A 19 6.51 -17.40 -13.95
N SER A 20 5.33 -17.96 -13.68
CA SER A 20 4.27 -17.23 -13.01
C SER A 20 4.82 -16.86 -11.64
N ALA A 21 5.15 -15.59 -11.45
CA ALA A 21 5.53 -15.09 -10.15
C ALA A 21 4.40 -15.48 -9.19
N GLN A 22 4.65 -16.44 -8.30
CA GLN A 22 3.68 -16.82 -7.28
C GLN A 22 3.41 -15.56 -6.48
N ASN A 23 2.14 -15.15 -6.44
CA ASN A 23 1.75 -14.08 -5.55
C ASN A 23 2.20 -14.44 -4.13
N PRO A 24 2.96 -13.58 -3.48
CA PRO A 24 3.47 -13.87 -2.15
C PRO A 24 2.30 -14.21 -1.23
N ARG A 25 2.45 -15.30 -0.47
CA ARG A 25 1.37 -15.77 0.42
C ARG A 25 1.17 -14.79 1.58
N SER A 26 -0.07 -14.71 2.05
CA SER A 26 -0.38 -14.06 3.32
C SER A 26 0.33 -14.78 4.47
N VAL A 27 0.86 -14.01 5.42
CA VAL A 27 1.44 -14.55 6.66
C VAL A 27 0.43 -14.56 7.81
N PHE A 28 -0.72 -13.89 7.63
CA PHE A 28 -1.85 -13.87 8.57
C PHE A 28 -3.09 -14.43 7.85
N THR A 29 -3.22 -15.76 7.82
CA THR A 29 -4.29 -16.45 7.08
C THR A 29 -5.64 -16.32 7.75
N ASP A 30 -5.66 -16.27 9.07
CA ASP A 30 -6.88 -16.17 9.85
C ASP A 30 -7.22 -14.74 10.23
N ARG A 31 -8.51 -14.49 10.48
CA ARG A 31 -8.94 -13.19 11.00
C ARG A 31 -8.38 -12.99 12.41
N PRO A 32 -7.56 -11.97 12.65
CA PRO A 32 -7.11 -11.65 14.00
C PRO A 32 -8.30 -11.31 14.91
N VAL A 33 -8.18 -11.58 16.19
CA VAL A 33 -9.17 -11.21 17.21
C VAL A 33 -8.55 -10.17 18.12
N ASP A 34 -8.99 -8.93 18.01
CA ASP A 34 -8.56 -7.80 18.84
C ASP A 34 -9.72 -6.81 18.96
N GLU A 35 -10.30 -6.71 20.16
CA GLU A 35 -11.46 -5.82 20.42
C GLU A 35 -11.08 -4.34 20.32
N ALA A 36 -9.83 -3.99 20.55
CA ALA A 36 -9.34 -2.61 20.42
C ALA A 36 -9.05 -2.22 18.97
N ALA A 37 -8.90 -3.16 18.05
CA ALA A 37 -8.60 -2.88 16.65
C ALA A 37 -9.84 -2.38 15.87
N ILE A 38 -9.56 -1.74 14.75
CA ILE A 38 -10.56 -1.42 13.72
C ILE A 38 -10.42 -2.46 12.58
N TYR A 39 -11.54 -2.90 12.04
CA TYR A 39 -11.58 -3.83 10.91
C TYR A 39 -12.21 -3.13 9.72
N PHE A 40 -11.45 -3.02 8.61
CA PHE A 40 -11.91 -2.37 7.38
C PHE A 40 -12.73 -3.36 6.54
N THR A 41 -13.93 -3.65 7.00
CA THR A 41 -14.83 -4.62 6.35
C THR A 41 -16.01 -3.92 5.68
N PRO A 42 -16.69 -4.58 4.73
CA PRO A 42 -17.90 -4.06 4.09
C PRO A 42 -18.98 -3.63 5.10
N GLU A 43 -19.14 -4.37 6.18
CA GLU A 43 -20.15 -4.12 7.22
C GLU A 43 -19.84 -2.85 8.02
N ASN A 44 -18.54 -2.59 8.28
CA ASN A 44 -18.12 -1.47 9.12
C ASN A 44 -17.99 -0.15 8.36
N PHE A 45 -17.71 -0.21 7.04
CA PHE A 45 -17.40 0.98 6.24
C PHE A 45 -18.18 1.07 4.92
N ASN A 46 -19.15 0.18 4.68
CA ASN A 46 -19.94 0.14 3.44
C ASN A 46 -19.06 0.17 2.17
N VAL A 47 -18.01 -0.63 2.14
CA VAL A 47 -17.05 -0.73 1.05
C VAL A 47 -17.19 -2.03 0.29
N LYS A 48 -16.73 -2.05 -0.98
CA LYS A 48 -16.57 -3.27 -1.77
C LYS A 48 -15.10 -3.64 -1.85
N THR A 49 -14.82 -4.93 -1.75
CA THR A 49 -13.47 -5.49 -1.78
C THR A 49 -13.11 -6.12 -3.13
N ASP A 50 -13.81 -5.72 -4.19
CA ASP A 50 -13.68 -6.24 -5.56
C ASP A 50 -12.89 -5.32 -6.51
N GLY A 51 -12.36 -4.20 -6.02
CA GLY A 51 -11.60 -3.23 -6.79
C GLY A 51 -12.42 -2.30 -7.68
N ARG A 52 -13.76 -2.37 -7.65
CA ARG A 52 -14.63 -1.53 -8.48
C ARG A 52 -14.95 -0.20 -7.84
N MET A 53 -15.23 -0.20 -6.56
CA MET A 53 -15.53 1.00 -5.78
C MET A 53 -14.25 1.71 -5.35
N ASP A 54 -14.19 3.04 -5.49
CA ASP A 54 -13.15 3.85 -4.85
C ASP A 54 -13.41 3.91 -3.35
N VAL A 55 -12.48 3.41 -2.56
CA VAL A 55 -12.59 3.34 -1.11
C VAL A 55 -11.64 4.30 -0.39
N SER A 56 -11.07 5.28 -1.12
CA SER A 56 -10.09 6.22 -0.56
C SER A 56 -10.58 6.95 0.69
N ASP A 57 -11.79 7.51 0.62
CA ASP A 57 -12.35 8.29 1.74
C ASP A 57 -12.71 7.38 2.93
N ALA A 58 -13.26 6.20 2.67
CA ALA A 58 -13.57 5.22 3.70
C ALA A 58 -12.30 4.69 4.40
N LEU A 59 -11.23 4.43 3.64
CA LEU A 59 -9.96 4.00 4.21
C LEU A 59 -9.33 5.11 5.07
N GLN A 60 -9.38 6.36 4.61
CA GLN A 60 -8.90 7.49 5.41
C GLN A 60 -9.70 7.67 6.70
N GLU A 61 -11.01 7.49 6.63
CA GLU A 61 -11.87 7.50 7.82
C GLU A 61 -11.50 6.40 8.80
N ALA A 62 -11.29 5.17 8.32
CA ALA A 62 -10.88 4.05 9.15
C ALA A 62 -9.54 4.32 9.86
N LEU A 63 -8.55 4.88 9.16
CA LEU A 63 -7.27 5.29 9.74
C LEU A 63 -7.43 6.38 10.79
N ASN A 64 -8.30 7.36 10.56
CA ASN A 64 -8.58 8.42 11.52
C ASN A 64 -9.25 7.86 12.78
N ARG A 65 -10.22 6.96 12.65
CA ARG A 65 -10.85 6.27 13.78
C ARG A 65 -9.85 5.45 14.57
N THR A 66 -8.93 4.78 13.88
CA THR A 66 -7.85 4.00 14.52
C THR A 66 -6.94 4.92 15.34
N LYS A 67 -6.59 6.09 14.82
CA LYS A 67 -5.77 7.10 15.53
C LYS A 67 -6.48 7.68 16.76
N GLN A 68 -7.79 7.79 16.75
CA GLN A 68 -8.58 8.33 17.86
C GLN A 68 -8.77 7.34 19.02
N LYS A 69 -8.63 6.04 18.76
CA LYS A 69 -8.66 5.04 19.81
C LYS A 69 -7.42 5.15 20.71
N GLU A 70 -7.57 4.74 21.92
CA GLU A 70 -6.61 4.66 23.04
C GLU A 70 -5.19 5.23 22.78
N ASN A 71 -4.87 6.35 23.43
CA ASN A 71 -3.54 6.97 23.40
C ASN A 71 -2.96 7.28 21.99
N GLY A 72 -3.81 7.27 20.96
CA GLY A 72 -3.41 7.58 19.60
C GLY A 72 -2.59 6.50 18.89
N CYS A 73 -2.55 5.30 19.42
CA CYS A 73 -1.97 4.12 18.78
C CYS A 73 -3.06 3.09 18.49
N GLY A 74 -2.98 2.39 17.37
CA GLY A 74 -4.00 1.38 17.06
C GLY A 74 -3.68 0.56 15.82
N ILE A 75 -4.51 -0.47 15.64
CA ILE A 75 -4.38 -1.41 14.52
C ILE A 75 -5.60 -1.29 13.62
N LEU A 76 -5.35 -1.17 12.33
CA LEU A 76 -6.34 -1.29 11.27
C LEU A 76 -6.11 -2.62 10.54
N PHE A 77 -7.01 -3.56 10.72
CA PHE A 77 -7.00 -4.83 10.00
C PHE A 77 -7.73 -4.70 8.66
N ILE A 78 -7.07 -5.16 7.58
CA ILE A 78 -7.59 -5.14 6.22
C ILE A 78 -7.78 -6.59 5.75
N PRO A 79 -9.01 -7.06 5.51
CA PRO A 79 -9.26 -8.39 4.98
C PRO A 79 -8.77 -8.55 3.55
N GLU A 80 -8.57 -9.80 3.12
CA GLU A 80 -8.33 -10.16 1.71
C GLU A 80 -9.33 -9.45 0.80
N GLY A 81 -8.82 -8.89 -0.31
CA GLY A 81 -9.64 -8.19 -1.30
C GLY A 81 -8.81 -7.25 -2.16
N VAL A 82 -9.49 -6.56 -3.07
CA VAL A 82 -8.91 -5.52 -3.93
C VAL A 82 -9.56 -4.19 -3.60
N TYR A 83 -8.75 -3.20 -3.25
CA TYR A 83 -9.17 -1.89 -2.76
C TYR A 83 -8.69 -0.81 -3.72
N LYS A 84 -9.62 -0.26 -4.53
CA LYS A 84 -9.29 0.82 -5.46
C LYS A 84 -9.19 2.15 -4.73
N LEU A 85 -8.11 2.88 -5.00
CA LEU A 85 -7.80 4.19 -4.44
C LEU A 85 -7.57 5.20 -5.57
N SER A 86 -7.95 6.44 -5.37
CA SER A 86 -7.70 7.55 -6.32
C SER A 86 -7.01 8.75 -5.70
N LYS A 87 -6.72 8.70 -4.39
CA LYS A 87 -6.16 9.81 -3.61
C LYS A 87 -4.98 9.33 -2.76
N THR A 88 -4.15 10.27 -2.32
CA THR A 88 -3.19 10.01 -1.24
C THR A 88 -3.92 9.62 0.04
N ILE A 89 -3.47 8.55 0.65
CA ILE A 89 -3.92 8.07 1.96
C ILE A 89 -2.86 8.43 2.99
N TYR A 90 -3.26 9.23 3.97
CA TYR A 90 -2.37 9.67 5.04
C TYR A 90 -2.47 8.72 6.22
N ILE A 91 -1.35 8.09 6.57
CA ILE A 91 -1.26 7.15 7.70
C ILE A 91 -0.80 7.92 8.93
N PRO A 92 -1.67 8.12 9.93
CA PRO A 92 -1.33 8.85 11.14
C PRO A 92 -0.24 8.16 11.96
N SER A 93 0.54 8.95 12.69
CA SER A 93 1.55 8.43 13.63
C SER A 93 0.95 7.43 14.62
N GLY A 94 1.63 6.30 14.85
CA GLY A 94 1.21 5.24 15.76
C GLY A 94 0.16 4.27 15.19
N VAL A 95 -0.27 4.44 13.94
CA VAL A 95 -1.23 3.54 13.29
C VAL A 95 -0.51 2.43 12.54
N ARG A 96 -0.98 1.20 12.70
CA ARG A 96 -0.49 0.01 12.03
C ARG A 96 -1.56 -0.56 11.11
N ILE A 97 -1.23 -0.72 9.84
CA ILE A 97 -2.07 -1.39 8.84
C ILE A 97 -1.59 -2.83 8.72
N ILE A 98 -2.48 -3.79 8.93
CA ILE A 98 -2.17 -5.22 8.86
C ILE A 98 -3.19 -5.93 7.98
N GLY A 99 -2.73 -6.49 6.87
CA GLY A 99 -3.56 -7.33 6.00
C GLY A 99 -3.74 -8.73 6.56
N TYR A 100 -4.89 -9.37 6.32
CA TYR A 100 -5.16 -10.76 6.66
C TYR A 100 -6.06 -11.46 5.62
N GLY A 101 -6.05 -12.79 5.64
CA GLY A 101 -6.81 -13.64 4.74
C GLY A 101 -5.91 -14.65 4.02
N GLY A 102 -6.46 -15.52 3.21
CA GLY A 102 -5.72 -16.51 2.43
C GLY A 102 -4.75 -15.88 1.43
N LYS A 103 -5.10 -14.67 0.94
CA LYS A 103 -4.24 -13.81 0.12
C LYS A 103 -4.08 -12.46 0.81
N ARG A 104 -3.02 -11.76 0.47
CA ARG A 104 -2.82 -10.39 0.94
C ARG A 104 -3.83 -9.46 0.28
N PRO A 105 -4.41 -8.49 1.01
CA PRO A 105 -5.20 -7.43 0.40
C PRO A 105 -4.34 -6.61 -0.55
N VAL A 106 -4.94 -6.19 -1.68
CA VAL A 106 -4.26 -5.43 -2.72
C VAL A 106 -4.84 -4.02 -2.79
N PHE A 107 -4.04 -3.02 -2.49
CA PHE A 107 -4.39 -1.61 -2.73
C PHE A 107 -3.99 -1.23 -4.16
N VAL A 108 -4.93 -0.69 -4.91
CA VAL A 108 -4.74 -0.35 -6.33
C VAL A 108 -4.95 1.14 -6.54
N LEU A 109 -3.88 1.87 -6.88
CA LEU A 109 -4.05 3.23 -7.40
C LEU A 109 -4.73 3.15 -8.76
N ALA A 110 -5.90 3.76 -8.88
CA ALA A 110 -6.71 3.75 -10.09
C ALA A 110 -5.93 4.29 -11.29
N LYS A 111 -6.26 3.81 -12.49
CA LYS A 111 -5.72 4.36 -13.73
C LYS A 111 -6.00 5.86 -13.82
N GLN A 112 -4.97 6.64 -14.16
CA GLN A 112 -5.06 8.10 -14.31
C GLN A 112 -5.68 8.79 -13.08
N ALA A 113 -5.30 8.38 -11.87
CA ALA A 113 -5.80 8.98 -10.64
C ALA A 113 -5.43 10.47 -10.57
N PRO A 114 -6.36 11.37 -10.22
CA PRO A 114 -6.12 12.82 -10.27
C PRO A 114 -4.92 13.26 -9.41
N GLY A 115 -4.05 14.08 -9.98
CA GLY A 115 -2.87 14.63 -9.31
C GLY A 115 -1.65 13.71 -9.28
N PHE A 116 -1.70 12.53 -9.92
CA PHE A 116 -0.56 11.63 -10.06
C PHE A 116 0.10 11.69 -11.45
N GLN A 117 -0.33 12.62 -12.32
CA GLN A 117 0.16 12.77 -13.71
C GLN A 117 1.33 13.72 -13.83
N GLU A 118 1.26 14.87 -13.16
CA GLU A 118 2.20 15.97 -13.37
C GLU A 118 3.09 16.21 -12.17
N VAL A 119 4.31 16.64 -12.43
CA VAL A 119 5.21 17.18 -11.42
C VAL A 119 4.95 18.67 -11.32
N THR A 120 4.26 19.08 -10.28
CA THR A 120 4.07 20.51 -9.96
C THR A 120 5.14 20.96 -8.95
N ARG A 121 5.18 22.27 -8.65
CA ARG A 121 6.04 22.79 -7.59
C ARG A 121 5.76 22.16 -6.24
N GLU A 122 4.49 21.85 -5.95
CA GLU A 122 4.03 21.19 -4.73
C GLU A 122 4.36 19.70 -4.71
N THR A 123 4.40 19.08 -5.89
CA THR A 123 4.70 17.64 -6.05
C THR A 123 6.09 17.38 -6.61
N ALA A 124 7.04 18.32 -6.50
CA ALA A 124 8.39 18.18 -7.04
C ALA A 124 9.09 16.88 -6.60
N LYS A 125 8.75 16.37 -5.42
CA LYS A 125 9.22 15.07 -4.88
C LYS A 125 8.35 13.87 -5.28
N GLY A 126 7.33 14.06 -6.10
CA GLY A 126 6.34 13.07 -6.48
C GLY A 126 5.08 13.13 -5.63
N LYS A 127 4.11 12.31 -6.00
CA LYS A 127 2.82 12.14 -5.30
C LYS A 127 2.79 10.74 -4.69
N TYR A 128 2.41 10.64 -3.42
CA TYR A 128 2.44 9.37 -2.69
C TYR A 128 1.05 8.77 -2.60
N LEU A 129 0.92 7.46 -2.85
CA LEU A 129 -0.34 6.75 -2.58
C LEU A 129 -0.54 6.61 -1.07
N PHE A 130 0.47 6.13 -0.35
CA PHE A 130 0.48 6.10 1.10
C PHE A 130 1.55 7.05 1.64
N TRP A 131 1.15 7.91 2.56
CA TRP A 131 2.06 8.87 3.18
C TRP A 131 1.96 8.76 4.71
N PHE A 132 3.03 8.27 5.34
CA PHE A 132 3.15 8.29 6.79
C PHE A 132 3.37 9.72 7.27
N ILE A 133 2.52 10.19 8.18
CA ILE A 133 2.55 11.57 8.69
C ILE A 133 2.84 11.63 10.19
N GLY A 134 3.42 12.75 10.65
CA GLY A 134 3.87 12.94 12.04
C GLY A 134 2.75 13.18 13.05
N GLY A 135 1.50 13.28 12.62
CA GLY A 135 0.34 13.55 13.48
C GLY A 135 -0.91 12.85 13.03
N GLY A 136 -2.09 13.39 13.37
CA GLY A 136 -3.38 12.98 12.85
C GLY A 136 -3.71 13.70 11.53
N TYR A 137 -4.51 13.06 10.69
CA TYR A 137 -5.02 13.68 9.47
C TYR A 137 -6.33 14.41 9.73
N ARG A 138 -6.45 15.63 9.19
CA ARG A 138 -7.69 16.41 9.16
C ARG A 138 -7.89 16.99 7.74
N PRO A 139 -9.06 16.85 7.13
CA PRO A 139 -9.33 17.48 5.84
C PRO A 139 -9.08 18.99 5.89
N GLY A 140 -8.35 19.52 4.89
CA GLY A 140 -7.97 20.95 4.83
C GLY A 140 -6.90 21.38 5.83
N GLY A 141 -6.47 20.52 6.72
CA GLY A 141 -5.39 20.78 7.65
C GLY A 141 -4.01 20.72 7.01
N ARG A 142 -3.02 21.32 7.67
CA ARG A 142 -1.61 21.19 7.27
C ARG A 142 -1.14 19.75 7.48
N ILE A 143 -0.57 19.15 6.46
CA ILE A 143 0.07 17.84 6.56
C ILE A 143 1.52 18.02 7.01
N GLY A 144 1.84 17.46 8.17
CA GLY A 144 3.22 17.31 8.65
C GLY A 144 3.77 15.96 8.24
N ASP A 145 4.93 15.95 7.61
CA ASP A 145 5.61 14.69 7.27
C ASP A 145 5.96 13.90 8.54
N ALA A 146 6.06 12.59 8.43
CA ALA A 146 6.65 11.79 9.48
C ALA A 146 8.10 12.26 9.74
N ASN A 147 8.58 12.07 10.95
CA ASN A 147 9.88 12.58 11.40
C ASN A 147 10.45 11.73 12.56
N ALA A 148 11.53 12.18 13.18
CA ALA A 148 12.20 11.51 14.30
C ALA A 148 11.28 11.22 15.52
N GLY A 149 10.12 11.86 15.61
CA GLY A 149 9.10 11.61 16.65
C GLY A 149 7.97 10.67 16.21
N THR A 150 8.03 10.12 15.00
CA THR A 150 6.99 9.22 14.47
C THR A 150 7.37 7.77 14.76
N PHE A 151 6.78 7.20 15.81
CA PHE A 151 7.03 5.83 16.26
C PHE A 151 5.82 4.93 16.06
N TYR A 152 6.05 3.61 16.07
CA TYR A 152 5.04 2.54 16.11
C TYR A 152 4.06 2.53 14.92
N SER A 153 4.42 3.16 13.80
CA SER A 153 3.65 3.09 12.58
C SER A 153 4.10 1.93 11.71
N SER A 154 3.19 1.20 11.10
CA SER A 154 3.58 0.10 10.22
C SER A 154 2.58 -0.18 9.10
N MET A 155 3.08 -0.86 8.07
CA MET A 155 2.27 -1.48 7.04
C MET A 155 2.80 -2.89 6.80
N MET A 156 1.95 -3.89 6.97
CA MET A 156 2.35 -5.29 6.84
C MET A 156 1.32 -6.15 6.13
N ASN A 157 1.84 -7.15 5.41
CA ASN A 157 1.05 -8.18 4.76
C ASN A 157 -0.01 -7.64 3.79
N VAL A 158 0.40 -6.68 2.96
CA VAL A 158 -0.42 -6.06 1.91
C VAL A 158 0.34 -5.99 0.59
N ASP A 159 -0.37 -5.91 -0.52
CA ASP A 159 0.20 -5.62 -1.82
C ASP A 159 -0.28 -4.27 -2.32
N ILE A 160 0.56 -3.59 -3.11
CA ILE A 160 0.25 -2.29 -3.71
C ILE A 160 0.48 -2.38 -5.21
N ARG A 161 -0.46 -1.85 -5.99
CA ARG A 161 -0.34 -1.78 -7.44
C ARG A 161 -0.65 -0.37 -7.93
N ILE A 162 0.23 0.19 -8.75
CA ILE A 162 0.03 1.47 -9.43
C ILE A 162 -0.39 1.16 -10.86
N GLU A 163 -1.63 1.53 -11.23
CA GLU A 163 -2.13 1.37 -12.57
C GLU A 163 -1.57 2.45 -13.52
N ASP A 164 -1.68 2.21 -14.83
CA ASP A 164 -1.18 3.09 -15.87
C ASP A 164 -1.72 4.53 -15.78
N GLY A 165 -0.94 5.48 -16.29
CA GLY A 165 -1.30 6.89 -16.34
C GLY A 165 -1.02 7.66 -15.04
N ASN A 166 -0.15 7.14 -14.18
CA ASN A 166 0.28 7.75 -12.93
C ASN A 166 1.82 7.90 -12.85
N PRO A 167 2.48 8.57 -13.81
CA PRO A 167 3.94 8.58 -13.90
C PRO A 167 4.63 9.28 -12.72
N ASN A 168 3.90 10.10 -11.97
CA ASN A 168 4.42 10.79 -10.79
C ASN A 168 4.10 10.07 -9.46
N ALA A 169 3.48 8.89 -9.51
CA ALA A 169 3.09 8.15 -8.33
C ALA A 169 4.28 7.39 -7.71
N SER A 170 4.50 7.60 -6.42
CA SER A 170 5.28 6.69 -5.57
C SER A 170 4.32 5.95 -4.63
N ALA A 171 4.56 4.66 -4.37
CA ALA A 171 3.61 3.89 -3.58
C ALA A 171 3.61 4.31 -2.12
N ILE A 172 4.77 4.43 -1.48
CA ILE A 172 4.86 4.74 -0.05
C ILE A 172 5.91 5.83 0.19
N ARG A 173 5.55 6.84 1.01
CA ARG A 173 6.48 7.73 1.69
C ARG A 173 6.59 7.34 3.16
N ALA A 174 7.81 7.01 3.63
CA ALA A 174 8.06 6.38 4.92
C ALA A 174 9.14 7.07 5.75
N HIS A 175 9.04 8.40 5.92
CA HIS A 175 10.02 9.21 6.67
C HIS A 175 9.79 9.14 8.18
N PHE A 176 9.61 7.92 8.71
CA PHE A 176 9.33 7.65 10.12
C PHE A 176 10.61 7.20 10.89
N ALA A 177 10.52 7.17 12.23
CA ALA A 177 11.59 6.83 13.14
C ALA A 177 11.58 5.35 13.55
N GLN A 178 12.16 5.04 14.72
CA GLN A 178 12.31 3.69 15.25
C GLN A 178 10.96 3.03 15.57
N HIS A 179 10.97 1.71 15.68
CA HIS A 179 9.78 0.89 15.93
C HIS A 179 8.69 1.01 14.86
N CYS A 180 9.04 1.54 13.69
CA CYS A 180 8.21 1.54 12.51
C CYS A 180 8.66 0.47 11.53
N SER A 181 7.74 -0.06 10.72
CA SER A 181 8.11 -1.12 9.77
C SER A 181 7.20 -1.19 8.55
N ILE A 182 7.80 -1.61 7.44
CA ILE A 182 7.11 -2.10 6.26
C ILE A 182 7.58 -3.52 6.03
N SER A 183 6.68 -4.50 6.13
CA SER A 183 7.06 -5.91 6.04
C SER A 183 6.01 -6.73 5.27
N ASN A 184 6.46 -7.75 4.55
CA ASN A 184 5.59 -8.58 3.71
C ASN A 184 4.72 -7.74 2.75
N VAL A 185 5.31 -6.73 2.14
CA VAL A 185 4.66 -5.82 1.17
C VAL A 185 5.28 -6.05 -0.20
N THR A 186 4.44 -6.30 -1.21
CA THR A 186 4.86 -6.32 -2.61
C THR A 186 4.33 -5.09 -3.31
N ILE A 187 5.20 -4.38 -4.04
CA ILE A 187 4.82 -3.17 -4.74
C ILE A 187 5.05 -3.33 -6.23
N HIS A 188 3.96 -3.30 -7.00
CA HIS A 188 3.98 -3.26 -8.45
C HIS A 188 3.86 -1.81 -8.92
N VAL A 189 5.00 -1.20 -9.19
CA VAL A 189 5.08 0.23 -9.54
C VAL A 189 4.61 0.48 -10.97
N GLY A 190 4.73 -0.51 -11.88
CA GLY A 190 4.40 -0.34 -13.30
C GLY A 190 5.18 0.82 -13.92
N LYS A 191 4.45 1.81 -14.46
CA LYS A 191 5.00 3.05 -15.01
C LYS A 191 5.02 4.21 -14.01
N GLY A 192 4.81 3.94 -12.72
CA GLY A 192 4.93 4.92 -11.65
C GLY A 192 6.38 5.31 -11.38
N ARG A 193 6.56 6.24 -10.45
CA ARG A 193 7.86 6.85 -10.14
C ARG A 193 8.74 5.96 -9.24
N ALA A 194 8.19 5.45 -8.14
CA ALA A 194 8.95 4.67 -7.16
C ALA A 194 8.06 3.77 -6.29
N GLY A 195 8.66 2.75 -5.68
CA GLY A 195 8.02 1.93 -4.67
C GLY A 195 7.97 2.63 -3.32
N ILE A 196 9.12 2.78 -2.67
CA ILE A 196 9.25 3.46 -1.38
C ILE A 196 10.21 4.63 -1.53
N VAL A 197 9.85 5.77 -0.96
CA VAL A 197 10.69 6.98 -0.95
C VAL A 197 10.87 7.50 0.47
N ASP A 198 12.01 8.13 0.70
CA ASP A 198 12.40 8.74 1.97
C ASP A 198 12.17 7.76 3.15
N ALA A 199 12.68 6.54 3.02
CA ALA A 199 12.58 5.53 4.06
C ALA A 199 13.55 5.84 5.22
N GLY A 200 12.99 5.89 6.43
CA GLY A 200 13.75 6.22 7.64
C GLY A 200 14.07 7.70 7.82
N ASN A 201 14.36 8.07 9.04
CA ASN A 201 14.68 9.47 9.42
C ASN A 201 16.10 9.63 9.95
N HIS A 202 16.77 8.57 10.35
CA HIS A 202 18.14 8.56 10.85
C HIS A 202 18.94 7.43 10.20
N LEU A 203 20.28 7.53 10.29
CA LEU A 203 21.23 6.54 9.77
C LEU A 203 21.09 5.13 10.41
N GLU A 204 20.23 5.01 11.41
CA GLU A 204 20.02 3.77 12.19
C GLU A 204 18.84 2.91 11.72
N ASN A 205 18.20 3.28 10.61
CA ASN A 205 17.06 2.52 10.06
C ASN A 205 17.46 1.68 8.86
#